data_e2e168a41289637749f4860d0c878ca1
#
_entry.id   e2e168a41289637749f4860d0c878ca1
#
_cell.length_a   1.000
_cell.length_b   1.000
_cell.length_c   1.000
_cell.angle_alpha   90.00
_cell.angle_beta   90.00
_cell.angle_gamma   90.00
#
_symmetry.space_group_name_H-M   'P 1'
#
loop_
_entity.id
_entity.type
_entity.pdbx_description
1 polymer ?
#
loop_
_entity_poly.entity_id
_entity_poly.type
_entity_poly.pdbx_seq_one_letter_code
_entity_poly.pdbx_strand_id
1 'polypeptide(L)'
;MLHATQRIRVEWGHCDPARIIFNPNYYIWMDQGTHGLLEAAGFPFAKLTATPEFRGCPLVASGMDFRSPAFYSDVLLLTTFVEKFGTKSFTVRHHFTRDGDLLAEGRVA
;
A
#
# COMPACT_ATOMS: atom_id res chain seq x y z
N MET A 1 16.41 5.94 -4.28
CA MET A 1 15.21 5.24 -4.76
C MET A 1 13.96 5.94 -4.25
N LEU A 2 13.02 6.18 -5.14
CA LEU A 2 11.75 6.80 -4.73
C LEU A 2 10.96 5.86 -3.83
N HIS A 3 10.60 6.32 -2.66
CA HIS A 3 9.79 5.57 -1.73
C HIS A 3 8.95 6.52 -0.87
N ALA A 4 7.92 5.98 -0.27
CA ALA A 4 7.09 6.71 0.68
C ALA A 4 6.74 5.77 1.84
N THR A 5 6.54 6.36 3.01
CA THR A 5 6.17 5.61 4.21
C THR A 5 4.95 6.25 4.83
N GLN A 6 4.13 5.43 5.49
CA GLN A 6 3.06 5.94 6.34
C GLN A 6 2.82 4.98 7.49
N ARG A 7 2.39 5.54 8.61
CA ARG A 7 2.03 4.76 9.78
C ARG A 7 0.55 4.42 9.72
N ILE A 8 0.24 3.17 10.06
CA ILE A 8 -1.14 2.70 10.10
C ILE A 8 -1.37 2.09 11.46
N ARG A 9 -2.26 2.71 12.25
CA ARG A 9 -2.70 2.09 13.49
C ARG A 9 -3.87 1.19 13.16
N VAL A 10 -3.77 -0.08 13.58
CA VAL A 10 -4.85 -1.04 13.35
C VAL A 10 -6.01 -0.73 14.30
N GLU A 11 -7.15 -0.36 13.73
CA GLU A 11 -8.35 -0.04 14.48
C GLU A 11 -9.23 -1.28 14.59
N TRP A 12 -10.16 -1.26 15.56
CA TRP A 12 -11.06 -2.40 15.75
C TRP A 12 -11.84 -2.73 14.49
N GLY A 13 -12.29 -1.70 13.75
CA GLY A 13 -13.02 -1.89 12.50
C GLY A 13 -12.21 -2.50 11.36
N HIS A 14 -10.88 -2.60 11.49
CA HIS A 14 -10.03 -3.25 10.49
C HIS A 14 -9.94 -4.76 10.70
N CYS A 15 -10.45 -5.27 11.82
CA CYS A 15 -10.28 -6.66 12.21
C CYS A 15 -11.53 -7.49 11.93
N ASP A 16 -11.32 -8.80 11.77
CA ASP A 16 -12.40 -9.77 11.63
C ASP A 16 -12.66 -10.48 12.98
N PRO A 17 -13.61 -11.44 13.03
CA PRO A 17 -13.88 -12.15 14.28
C PRO A 17 -12.69 -12.90 14.86
N ALA A 18 -11.66 -13.20 14.07
CA ALA A 18 -10.42 -13.81 14.56
C ALA A 18 -9.50 -12.81 15.25
N ARG A 19 -9.88 -11.52 15.29
CA ARG A 19 -9.15 -10.42 15.94
C ARG A 19 -7.84 -10.06 15.25
N ILE A 20 -7.70 -10.47 14.00
CA ILE A 20 -6.58 -10.06 13.15
C ILE A 20 -7.13 -9.22 12.00
N ILE A 21 -6.25 -8.53 11.28
CA ILE A 21 -6.67 -7.68 10.18
C ILE A 21 -7.46 -8.49 9.13
N PHE A 22 -8.63 -7.96 8.74
CA PHE A 22 -9.40 -8.48 7.63
C PHE A 22 -8.63 -8.19 6.34
N ASN A 23 -8.25 -9.24 5.61
CA ASN A 23 -7.30 -9.15 4.48
C ASN A 23 -7.56 -8.04 3.46
N PRO A 24 -8.80 -7.77 3.05
CA PRO A 24 -9.06 -6.69 2.09
C PRO A 24 -8.54 -5.32 2.53
N ASN A 25 -8.38 -5.09 3.83
CA ASN A 25 -7.84 -3.82 4.33
C ASN A 25 -6.40 -3.59 3.90
N TYR A 26 -5.60 -4.66 3.76
CA TYR A 26 -4.24 -4.52 3.24
C TYR A 26 -4.25 -3.94 1.83
N TYR A 27 -5.19 -4.35 0.99
CA TYR A 27 -5.29 -3.85 -0.38
C TYR A 27 -5.70 -2.38 -0.41
N ILE A 28 -6.57 -1.95 0.50
CA ILE A 28 -6.93 -0.54 0.64
C ILE A 28 -5.70 0.28 1.03
N TRP A 29 -4.92 -0.21 1.98
CA TRP A 29 -3.70 0.47 2.43
C TRP A 29 -2.64 0.51 1.33
N MET A 30 -2.52 -0.54 0.52
CA MET A 30 -1.59 -0.53 -0.61
C MET A 30 -1.99 0.53 -1.63
N ASP A 31 -3.27 0.71 -1.87
CA ASP A 31 -3.76 1.76 -2.76
C ASP A 31 -3.38 3.14 -2.20
N GLN A 32 -3.59 3.35 -0.91
CA GLN A 32 -3.17 4.58 -0.24
C GLN A 32 -1.65 4.78 -0.31
N GLY A 33 -0.89 3.70 -0.18
CA GLY A 33 0.57 3.73 -0.30
C GLY A 33 1.01 4.18 -1.68
N THR A 34 0.35 3.70 -2.72
CA THR A 34 0.62 4.12 -4.10
C THR A 34 0.34 5.61 -4.28
N HIS A 35 -0.79 6.09 -3.74
CA HIS A 35 -1.10 7.53 -3.79
C HIS A 35 -0.04 8.36 -3.06
N GLY A 36 0.42 7.90 -1.91
CA GLY A 36 1.49 8.58 -1.17
C GLY A 36 2.80 8.60 -1.93
N LEU A 37 3.10 7.53 -2.66
CA LEU A 37 4.29 7.47 -3.49
C LEU A 37 4.21 8.49 -4.63
N LEU A 38 3.05 8.61 -5.27
CA LEU A 38 2.83 9.61 -6.31
C LEU A 38 2.99 11.02 -5.76
N GLU A 39 2.47 11.30 -4.58
CA GLU A 39 2.66 12.60 -3.93
C GLU A 39 4.13 12.89 -3.67
N ALA A 40 4.88 11.90 -3.17
CA ALA A 40 6.31 12.05 -2.94
C ALA A 40 7.08 12.32 -4.23
N ALA A 41 6.55 11.84 -5.36
CA ALA A 41 7.15 12.07 -6.68
C ALA A 41 6.72 13.40 -7.30
N GLY A 42 5.89 14.19 -6.62
CA GLY A 42 5.44 15.48 -7.13
C GLY A 42 4.11 15.43 -7.90
N PHE A 43 3.37 14.33 -7.80
CA PHE A 43 2.09 14.13 -8.48
C PHE A 43 0.97 13.87 -7.47
N PRO A 44 0.51 14.89 -6.71
CA PRO A 44 -0.58 14.69 -5.74
C PRO A 44 -1.83 14.13 -6.42
N PHE A 45 -2.40 13.08 -5.84
CA PHE A 45 -3.53 12.38 -6.44
C PHE A 45 -4.73 13.31 -6.64
N ALA A 46 -4.95 14.24 -5.71
CA ALA A 46 -6.03 15.22 -5.84
C ALA A 46 -5.89 16.08 -7.09
N LYS A 47 -4.64 16.42 -7.49
CA LYS A 47 -4.41 17.18 -8.71
C LYS A 47 -4.54 16.32 -9.96
N LEU A 48 -4.11 15.04 -9.88
CA LEU A 48 -4.25 14.12 -10.99
C LEU A 48 -5.72 13.88 -11.33
N THR A 49 -6.54 13.66 -10.31
CA THR A 49 -7.97 13.39 -10.53
C THR A 49 -8.72 14.61 -11.07
N ALA A 50 -8.18 15.82 -10.88
CA ALA A 50 -8.75 17.04 -11.43
C ALA A 50 -8.32 17.28 -12.88
N THR A 51 -7.38 16.49 -13.41
CA THR A 51 -6.89 16.65 -14.79
C THR A 51 -7.78 15.86 -15.74
N PRO A 52 -8.39 16.50 -16.77
CA PRO A 52 -9.32 15.79 -17.64
C PRO A 52 -8.74 14.58 -18.38
N GLU A 53 -7.45 14.59 -18.67
CA GLU A 53 -6.77 13.51 -19.38
C GLU A 53 -6.41 12.33 -18.49
N PHE A 54 -6.50 12.48 -17.18
CA PHE A 54 -6.16 11.42 -16.25
C PHE A 54 -7.21 10.31 -16.28
N ARG A 55 -6.74 9.09 -16.55
CA ARG A 55 -7.61 7.90 -16.68
C ARG A 55 -7.54 6.98 -15.47
N GLY A 56 -6.89 7.42 -14.40
CA GLY A 56 -6.70 6.58 -13.23
C GLY A 56 -5.45 5.72 -13.36
N CYS A 57 -5.24 4.88 -12.36
CA CYS A 57 -4.12 3.93 -12.34
C CYS A 57 -4.70 2.52 -12.26
N PRO A 58 -5.18 1.96 -13.39
CA PRO A 58 -5.81 0.65 -13.36
C PRO A 58 -4.80 -0.43 -12.97
N LEU A 59 -5.26 -1.38 -12.16
CA LEU A 59 -4.44 -2.51 -11.75
C LEU A 59 -4.45 -3.57 -12.84
N VAL A 60 -3.26 -4.05 -13.21
CA VAL A 60 -3.10 -5.20 -14.11
C VAL A 60 -3.02 -6.47 -13.27
N ALA A 61 -2.33 -6.41 -12.14
CA ALA A 61 -2.17 -7.53 -11.23
C ALA A 61 -1.91 -7.04 -9.82
N SER A 62 -2.34 -7.80 -8.83
CA SER A 62 -2.00 -7.52 -7.44
C SER A 62 -1.91 -8.83 -6.68
N GLY A 63 -1.09 -8.86 -5.64
CA GLY A 63 -0.94 -10.03 -4.81
C GLY A 63 -0.25 -9.69 -3.51
N MET A 64 -0.40 -10.57 -2.52
CA MET A 64 0.22 -10.42 -1.22
C MET A 64 0.73 -11.74 -0.68
N ASP A 65 1.82 -11.67 0.07
CA ASP A 65 2.34 -12.76 0.86
C ASP A 65 2.28 -12.35 2.32
N PHE A 66 1.70 -13.21 3.16
CA PHE A 66 1.53 -12.96 4.59
C PHE A 66 2.50 -13.81 5.39
N ARG A 67 3.20 -13.20 6.35
CA ARG A 67 4.16 -13.91 7.21
C ARG A 67 3.68 -14.00 8.65
N SER A 68 3.05 -12.95 9.16
CA SER A 68 2.54 -12.89 10.52
C SER A 68 1.30 -12.02 10.57
N PRO A 69 0.34 -12.35 11.43
CA PRO A 69 -0.85 -11.53 11.56
C PRO A 69 -0.56 -10.22 12.29
N ALA A 70 -1.36 -9.22 12.02
CA ALA A 70 -1.37 -7.99 12.79
C ALA A 70 -2.68 -7.90 13.56
N PHE A 71 -2.64 -7.27 14.73
CA PHE A 71 -3.73 -7.27 15.69
C PHE A 71 -4.21 -5.84 15.96
N TYR A 72 -5.37 -5.74 16.57
CA TYR A 72 -5.91 -4.47 17.02
C TYR A 72 -4.87 -3.71 17.85
N SER A 73 -4.77 -2.43 17.61
CA SER A 73 -3.86 -1.47 18.24
C SER A 73 -2.39 -1.57 17.82
N ASP A 74 -2.02 -2.55 16.99
CA ASP A 74 -0.69 -2.56 16.41
C ASP A 74 -0.48 -1.32 15.55
N VAL A 75 0.75 -0.82 15.51
CA VAL A 75 1.13 0.27 14.61
C VAL A 75 2.04 -0.32 13.55
N LEU A 76 1.60 -0.25 12.31
CA LEU A 76 2.34 -0.77 11.16
C LEU A 76 3.03 0.38 10.45
N LEU A 77 4.21 0.12 9.92
CA LEU A 77 4.86 1.02 8.98
C LEU A 77 4.67 0.44 7.58
N LEU A 78 4.00 1.18 6.72
CA LEU A 78 3.84 0.83 5.32
C LEU A 78 4.91 1.57 4.53
N THR A 79 5.81 0.81 3.90
CA THR A 79 6.84 1.36 3.01
C THR A 79 6.49 0.97 1.59
N THR A 80 6.37 1.95 0.71
CA THR A 80 5.99 1.77 -0.68
C THR A 80 7.09 2.27 -1.59
N PHE A 81 7.49 1.46 -2.58
CA PHE A 81 8.55 1.84 -3.52
C PHE A 81 8.31 1.18 -4.88
N VAL A 82 8.94 1.75 -5.91
CA VAL A 82 8.87 1.16 -7.25
C VAL A 82 9.93 0.08 -7.35
N GLU A 83 9.51 -1.14 -7.64
CA GLU A 83 10.41 -2.27 -7.77
C GLU A 83 10.97 -2.38 -9.20
N LYS A 84 10.11 -2.13 -10.19
CA LYS A 84 10.45 -2.40 -11.58
C LYS A 84 9.68 -1.49 -12.51
N PHE A 85 10.35 -1.00 -13.55
CA PHE A 85 9.70 -0.25 -14.62
C PHE A 85 9.63 -1.11 -15.87
N GLY A 86 8.43 -1.20 -16.47
CA GLY A 86 8.24 -1.78 -17.77
C GLY A 86 8.01 -0.68 -18.81
N THR A 87 7.71 -1.08 -20.05
CA THR A 87 7.51 -0.13 -21.15
C THR A 87 6.24 0.71 -20.95
N LYS A 88 5.15 0.09 -20.49
CA LYS A 88 3.86 0.76 -20.29
C LYS A 88 3.30 0.59 -18.89
N SER A 89 4.10 0.05 -17.97
CA SER A 89 3.66 -0.22 -16.62
C SER A 89 4.82 -0.18 -15.65
N PHE A 90 4.51 -0.20 -14.38
CA PHE A 90 5.53 -0.32 -13.34
C PHE A 90 4.97 -1.18 -12.22
N THR A 91 5.85 -1.76 -11.44
CA THR A 91 5.48 -2.59 -10.29
C THR A 91 5.82 -1.85 -9.03
N VAL A 92 4.82 -1.71 -8.15
CA VAL A 92 4.97 -1.08 -6.85
C VAL A 92 4.98 -2.17 -5.79
N ARG A 93 5.95 -2.11 -4.91
CA ARG A 93 6.09 -3.05 -3.79
C ARG A 93 5.69 -2.35 -2.50
N HIS A 94 5.00 -3.08 -1.63
CA HIS A 94 4.55 -2.59 -0.33
C HIS A 94 5.01 -3.52 0.77
N HIS A 95 5.68 -2.97 1.78
CA HIS A 95 6.12 -3.73 2.95
C HIS A 95 5.38 -3.23 4.17
N PHE A 96 4.70 -4.12 4.86
CA PHE A 96 4.05 -3.82 6.15
C PHE A 96 4.92 -4.39 7.25
N THR A 97 5.49 -3.52 8.07
CA THR A 97 6.38 -3.94 9.16
C THR A 97 5.83 -3.47 10.52
N ARG A 98 6.18 -4.21 11.56
CA ARG A 98 5.92 -3.86 12.95
C ARG A 98 7.21 -4.07 13.72
N ASP A 99 7.72 -2.98 14.31
CA ASP A 99 8.99 -3.01 15.06
C ASP A 99 10.13 -3.62 14.26
N GLY A 100 10.18 -3.35 12.96
CA GLY A 100 11.21 -3.84 12.07
C GLY A 100 10.96 -5.23 11.46
N ASP A 101 9.96 -5.95 11.95
CA ASP A 101 9.63 -7.29 11.43
C ASP A 101 8.63 -7.18 10.27
N LEU A 102 8.93 -7.83 9.16
CA LEU A 102 8.04 -7.87 8.01
C LEU A 102 6.87 -8.80 8.29
N LEU A 103 5.65 -8.24 8.34
CA LEU A 103 4.43 -9.01 8.56
C LEU A 103 3.77 -9.45 7.26
N ALA A 104 3.81 -8.59 6.25
CA ALA A 104 3.20 -8.86 4.97
C ALA A 104 3.89 -8.04 3.90
N GLU A 105 3.90 -8.54 2.69
CA GLU A 105 4.39 -7.78 1.55
C GLU A 105 3.43 -7.93 0.39
N GLY A 106 3.23 -6.85 -0.35
CA GLY A 106 2.33 -6.81 -1.48
C GLY A 106 3.01 -6.29 -2.72
N ARG A 107 2.42 -6.60 -3.86
CA ARG A 107 2.89 -6.16 -5.16
C ARG A 107 1.70 -5.78 -6.01
N VAL A 108 1.81 -4.62 -6.65
CA VAL A 108 0.77 -4.08 -7.52
C VAL A 108 1.41 -3.66 -8.84
N ALA A 109 0.82 -4.06 -9.92
CA ALA A 109 1.33 -3.74 -11.26
C ALA A 109 0.29 -2.99 -12.10
#